data_d879e96117708d78bb6920dd2eb47894
#
_entry.id   d879e96117708d78bb6920dd2eb47894
#
_cell.length_a   1.000
_cell.length_b   1.000
_cell.length_c   1.000
_cell.angle_alpha   90.00
_cell.angle_beta   90.00
_cell.angle_gamma   90.00
#
_symmetry.space_group_name_H-M   'P 1'
#
loop_
_entity.id
_entity.type
_entity.pdbx_description
1 polymer ?
#
loop_
_entity_poly.entity_id
_entity_poly.type
_entity_poly.pdbx_seq_one_letter_code
_entity_poly.pdbx_strand_id
1 'polypeptide(L)'
;MRRPSPKEYVHERLGELFRTALSDYDTQRRLEVLVDGFLDGKLSGCTVLEVGAGLGFFSERLQKRGAIVTATDIGESMLKKMRETIGCHCECVDALSLREHFGPNRFDIVVSSECIEHTPDPIEAIRQMVAVLKPGGYIALSTPNYLWYPVVRAATVLKLRPFDGFENFSSFHLIRRTLQTARVKVLRESGLHLFPFQLPFHSISRWCDDHLQLARALMINICVLGQKG
;
A
#
# COMPACT_ATOMS: atom_id res chain seq x y z
N MET A 1 16.30 -3.86 26.03
CA MET A 1 15.55 -4.30 24.82
C MET A 1 14.07 -4.33 25.16
N ARG A 2 13.25 -3.49 24.48
CA ARG A 2 11.80 -3.49 24.63
C ARG A 2 11.25 -4.77 24.00
N ARG A 3 10.35 -5.48 24.68
CA ARG A 3 9.66 -6.63 24.07
C ARG A 3 8.74 -6.10 22.96
N PRO A 4 8.78 -6.66 21.74
CA PRO A 4 7.89 -6.25 20.66
C PRO A 4 6.42 -6.41 21.09
N SER A 5 5.58 -5.51 20.66
CA SER A 5 4.14 -5.63 20.88
C SER A 5 3.61 -6.86 20.12
N PRO A 6 2.44 -7.41 20.47
CA PRO A 6 1.84 -8.53 19.72
C PRO A 6 1.71 -8.25 18.21
N LYS A 7 1.53 -6.98 17.81
CA LYS A 7 1.51 -6.54 16.41
C LYS A 7 2.87 -6.66 15.75
N GLU A 8 3.92 -6.15 16.40
CA GLU A 8 5.31 -6.22 15.90
C GLU A 8 5.77 -7.68 15.74
N TYR A 9 5.41 -8.56 16.71
CA TYR A 9 5.75 -9.99 16.66
C TYR A 9 5.07 -10.71 15.48
N VAL A 10 3.82 -10.40 15.16
CA VAL A 10 3.11 -10.94 14.00
C VAL A 10 3.78 -10.50 12.71
N HIS A 11 4.19 -9.23 12.59
CA HIS A 11 4.86 -8.71 11.40
C HIS A 11 6.29 -9.25 11.23
N GLU A 12 7.06 -9.46 12.30
CA GLU A 12 8.39 -10.09 12.21
C GLU A 12 8.29 -11.54 11.72
N ARG A 13 7.33 -12.30 12.22
CA ARG A 13 7.06 -13.68 11.78
C ARG A 13 6.50 -13.75 10.36
N LEU A 14 5.70 -12.76 9.96
CA LEU A 14 5.16 -12.65 8.61
C LEU A 14 6.24 -12.24 7.59
N GLY A 15 7.30 -11.54 7.98
CA GLY A 15 8.36 -11.10 7.07
C GLY A 15 9.05 -12.24 6.33
N GLU A 16 9.21 -13.41 6.93
CA GLU A 16 9.71 -14.61 6.24
C GLU A 16 8.64 -15.30 5.38
N LEU A 17 7.38 -15.31 5.86
CA LEU A 17 6.24 -15.87 5.13
C LEU A 17 5.86 -14.99 3.93
N PHE A 18 5.99 -13.67 4.02
CA PHE A 18 5.72 -12.74 2.92
C PHE A 18 6.61 -13.00 1.69
N ARG A 19 7.86 -13.43 1.87
CA ARG A 19 8.74 -13.76 0.74
C ARG A 19 8.23 -14.93 -0.11
N THR A 20 7.55 -15.88 0.53
CA THR A 20 7.03 -17.07 -0.14
C THR A 20 5.56 -16.93 -0.58
N ALA A 21 4.84 -15.98 0.02
CA ALA A 21 3.41 -15.77 -0.20
C ALA A 21 3.10 -14.60 -1.15
N LEU A 22 4.05 -13.65 -1.35
CA LEU A 22 3.85 -12.55 -2.30
C LEU A 22 3.90 -13.07 -3.73
N SER A 23 2.84 -12.81 -4.47
CA SER A 23 2.85 -13.00 -5.92
C SER A 23 3.69 -11.90 -6.57
N ASP A 24 4.79 -12.28 -7.22
CA ASP A 24 5.60 -11.33 -8.01
C ASP A 24 4.74 -10.60 -9.03
N TYR A 25 3.79 -11.30 -9.66
CA TYR A 25 2.86 -10.72 -10.63
C TYR A 25 2.00 -9.63 -10.02
N ASP A 26 1.36 -9.87 -8.87
CA ASP A 26 0.51 -8.89 -8.17
C ASP A 26 1.33 -7.66 -7.76
N THR A 27 2.51 -7.86 -7.18
CA THR A 27 3.41 -6.76 -6.79
C THR A 27 3.82 -5.92 -8.00
N GLN A 28 4.20 -6.54 -9.12
CA GLN A 28 4.56 -5.83 -10.35
C GLN A 28 3.38 -5.04 -10.91
N ARG A 29 2.17 -5.60 -10.93
CA ARG A 29 0.98 -4.88 -11.39
C ARG A 29 0.66 -3.64 -10.55
N ARG A 30 0.80 -3.73 -9.22
CA ARG A 30 0.62 -2.58 -8.34
C ARG A 30 1.68 -1.50 -8.55
N LEU A 31 2.95 -1.88 -8.74
CA LEU A 31 4.04 -0.97 -9.11
C LEU A 31 3.77 -0.25 -10.43
N GLU A 32 3.34 -0.98 -11.46
CA GLU A 32 2.98 -0.41 -12.76
C GLU A 32 1.84 0.63 -12.64
N VAL A 33 0.81 0.34 -11.85
CA VAL A 33 -0.34 1.24 -11.71
C VAL A 33 -0.01 2.43 -10.82
N LEU A 34 0.54 2.21 -9.62
CA LEU A 34 0.75 3.27 -8.65
C LEU A 34 1.97 4.14 -8.98
N VAL A 35 3.09 3.51 -9.32
CA VAL A 35 4.35 4.25 -9.53
C VAL A 35 4.50 4.67 -10.99
N ASP A 36 4.44 3.69 -11.91
CA ASP A 36 4.72 3.98 -13.32
C ASP A 36 3.55 4.67 -14.03
N GLY A 37 2.31 4.49 -13.56
CA GLY A 37 1.10 5.06 -14.15
C GLY A 37 0.55 6.30 -13.43
N PHE A 38 0.27 6.21 -12.13
CA PHE A 38 -0.34 7.32 -11.38
C PHE A 38 0.64 8.43 -11.07
N LEU A 39 1.89 8.09 -10.74
CA LEU A 39 2.95 9.01 -10.35
C LEU A 39 3.93 9.30 -11.48
N ASP A 40 3.62 8.88 -12.72
CA ASP A 40 4.47 9.20 -13.87
C ASP A 40 4.70 10.69 -14.01
N GLY A 41 5.96 11.08 -14.25
CA GLY A 41 6.38 12.48 -14.38
C GLY A 41 6.37 13.31 -13.07
N LYS A 42 6.08 12.71 -11.89
CA LYS A 42 5.91 13.42 -10.61
C LYS A 42 6.99 13.11 -9.57
N LEU A 43 7.88 12.16 -9.82
CA LEU A 43 8.75 11.59 -8.79
C LEU A 43 10.11 12.26 -8.67
N SER A 44 10.67 12.77 -9.77
CA SER A 44 12.03 13.27 -9.79
C SER A 44 12.24 14.45 -8.83
N GLY A 45 13.15 14.27 -7.87
CA GLY A 45 13.47 15.25 -6.83
C GLY A 45 12.44 15.41 -5.72
N CYS A 46 11.32 14.71 -5.77
CA CYS A 46 10.27 14.78 -4.74
C CYS A 46 10.61 13.95 -3.49
N THR A 47 10.23 14.47 -2.33
CA THR A 47 10.26 13.73 -1.06
C THR A 47 9.06 12.80 -0.98
N VAL A 48 9.31 11.50 -0.91
CA VAL A 48 8.27 10.45 -0.88
C VAL A 48 8.30 9.70 0.43
N LEU A 49 7.15 9.56 1.08
CA LEU A 49 6.95 8.63 2.19
C LEU A 49 6.30 7.37 1.67
N GLU A 50 6.94 6.22 1.86
CA GLU A 50 6.32 4.90 1.72
C GLU A 50 5.84 4.41 3.08
N VAL A 51 4.56 4.04 3.19
CA VAL A 51 3.94 3.54 4.42
C VAL A 51 3.60 2.06 4.26
N GLY A 52 4.18 1.23 5.14
CA GLY A 52 4.11 -0.23 5.04
C GLY A 52 5.04 -0.78 3.96
N ALA A 53 6.32 -0.41 4.04
CA ALA A 53 7.30 -0.69 2.98
C ALA A 53 7.64 -2.18 2.81
N GLY A 54 7.45 -3.00 3.84
CA GLY A 54 7.67 -4.45 3.78
C GLY A 54 9.07 -4.80 3.26
N LEU A 55 9.13 -5.42 2.09
CA LEU A 55 10.38 -5.86 1.44
C LEU A 55 11.04 -4.77 0.58
N GLY A 56 10.44 -3.57 0.46
CA GLY A 56 11.03 -2.41 -0.20
C GLY A 56 10.89 -2.36 -1.73
N PHE A 57 10.02 -3.16 -2.33
CA PHE A 57 9.82 -3.14 -3.79
C PHE A 57 9.38 -1.77 -4.32
N PHE A 58 8.52 -1.08 -3.58
CA PHE A 58 8.08 0.26 -3.94
C PHE A 58 9.20 1.28 -3.70
N SER A 59 9.91 1.23 -2.56
CA SER A 59 11.06 2.08 -2.29
C SER A 59 12.09 2.02 -3.41
N GLU A 60 12.46 0.82 -3.84
CA GLU A 60 13.43 0.62 -4.92
C GLU A 60 12.94 1.23 -6.25
N ARG A 61 11.67 1.01 -6.61
CA ARG A 61 11.09 1.56 -7.85
C ARG A 61 10.99 3.08 -7.79
N LEU A 62 10.59 3.65 -6.65
CA LEU A 62 10.50 5.09 -6.44
C LEU A 62 11.88 5.77 -6.54
N GLN A 63 12.92 5.19 -5.92
CA GLN A 63 14.29 5.70 -6.04
C GLN A 63 14.82 5.63 -7.48
N LYS A 64 14.56 4.54 -8.21
CA LYS A 64 14.92 4.41 -9.63
C LYS A 64 14.26 5.47 -10.51
N ARG A 65 13.14 6.05 -10.07
CA ARG A 65 12.43 7.17 -10.71
C ARG A 65 12.89 8.55 -10.20
N GLY A 66 13.93 8.61 -9.37
CA GLY A 66 14.54 9.85 -8.88
C GLY A 66 13.89 10.45 -7.64
N ALA A 67 13.06 9.70 -6.91
CA ALA A 67 12.47 10.15 -5.66
C ALA A 67 13.46 10.07 -4.49
N ILE A 68 13.30 10.97 -3.50
CA ILE A 68 13.98 10.94 -2.20
C ILE A 68 13.05 10.20 -1.24
N VAL A 69 13.33 8.90 -1.01
CA VAL A 69 12.40 8.00 -0.31
C VAL A 69 12.73 7.91 1.18
N THR A 70 11.69 8.09 2.01
CA THR A 70 11.64 7.64 3.40
C THR A 70 10.66 6.47 3.47
N ALA A 71 11.15 5.30 3.86
CA ALA A 71 10.35 4.09 3.99
C ALA A 71 9.97 3.86 5.46
N THR A 72 8.69 3.53 5.73
CA THR A 72 8.23 3.21 7.08
C THR A 72 7.55 1.85 7.12
N ASP A 73 7.78 1.13 8.20
CA ASP A 73 7.11 -0.12 8.54
C ASP A 73 7.13 -0.31 10.05
N ILE A 74 6.33 -1.21 10.60
CA ILE A 74 6.39 -1.59 12.01
C ILE A 74 7.35 -2.78 12.26
N GLY A 75 7.79 -3.45 11.19
CA GLY A 75 8.73 -4.58 11.22
C GLY A 75 10.19 -4.13 11.10
N GLU A 76 10.88 -3.91 12.23
CA GLU A 76 12.27 -3.44 12.24
C GLU A 76 13.24 -4.39 11.50
N SER A 77 12.99 -5.70 11.51
CA SER A 77 13.81 -6.68 10.80
C SER A 77 13.79 -6.48 9.28
N MET A 78 12.62 -6.13 8.72
CA MET A 78 12.45 -5.81 7.30
C MET A 78 13.15 -4.50 6.95
N LEU A 79 12.97 -3.46 7.77
CA LEU A 79 13.61 -2.16 7.57
C LEU A 79 15.14 -2.26 7.64
N LYS A 80 15.69 -3.06 8.57
CA LYS A 80 17.13 -3.30 8.63
C LYS A 80 17.65 -3.88 7.31
N LYS A 81 16.98 -4.89 6.77
CA LYS A 81 17.34 -5.48 5.49
C LYS A 81 17.24 -4.48 4.33
N MET A 82 16.20 -3.63 4.31
CA MET A 82 16.06 -2.58 3.30
C MET A 82 17.20 -1.56 3.34
N ARG A 83 17.64 -1.14 4.53
CA ARG A 83 18.80 -0.25 4.69
C ARG A 83 20.05 -0.85 4.05
N GLU A 84 20.26 -2.16 4.20
CA GLU A 84 21.40 -2.88 3.66
C GLU A 84 21.33 -3.10 2.15
N THR A 85 20.14 -3.34 1.59
CA THR A 85 19.96 -3.75 0.20
C THR A 85 19.56 -2.62 -0.75
N ILE A 86 18.78 -1.66 -0.28
CA ILE A 86 18.21 -0.57 -1.09
C ILE A 86 18.89 0.77 -0.79
N GLY A 87 19.35 0.95 0.47
CA GLY A 87 20.05 2.17 0.87
C GLY A 87 19.14 3.39 1.02
N CYS A 88 17.82 3.21 1.18
CA CYS A 88 16.89 4.31 1.49
C CYS A 88 16.85 4.60 3.00
N HIS A 89 16.36 5.80 3.33
CA HIS A 89 16.09 6.15 4.71
C HIS A 89 14.89 5.33 5.21
N CYS A 90 15.06 4.59 6.31
CA CYS A 90 14.05 3.69 6.86
C CYS A 90 13.80 3.98 8.33
N GLU A 91 12.55 4.13 8.72
CA GLU A 91 12.12 4.41 10.10
C GLU A 91 11.01 3.45 10.55
N CYS A 92 11.12 2.95 11.80
CA CYS A 92 10.11 2.08 12.40
C CYS A 92 8.98 2.95 12.97
N VAL A 93 7.89 3.10 12.20
CA VAL A 93 6.76 3.98 12.54
C VAL A 93 5.44 3.29 12.22
N ASP A 94 4.50 3.34 13.17
CA ASP A 94 3.11 2.89 12.95
C ASP A 94 2.38 3.86 12.02
N ALA A 95 1.67 3.32 11.03
CA ALA A 95 0.84 4.09 10.10
C ALA A 95 -0.21 5.00 10.80
N LEU A 96 -0.55 4.69 12.06
CA LEU A 96 -1.46 5.48 12.89
C LEU A 96 -0.77 6.63 13.65
N SER A 97 0.55 6.78 13.55
CA SER A 97 1.34 7.79 14.30
C SER A 97 2.20 8.68 13.39
N LEU A 98 1.94 8.69 12.08
CA LEU A 98 2.78 9.40 11.10
C LEU A 98 2.86 10.90 11.37
N ARG A 99 1.73 11.55 11.71
CA ARG A 99 1.68 12.99 11.99
C ARG A 99 2.46 13.35 13.24
N GLU A 100 2.38 12.55 14.28
CA GLU A 100 3.14 12.76 15.52
C GLU A 100 4.64 12.64 15.28
N HIS A 101 5.05 11.67 14.46
CA HIS A 101 6.44 11.35 14.19
C HIS A 101 7.11 12.35 13.23
N PHE A 102 6.48 12.64 12.09
CA PHE A 102 7.07 13.46 11.02
C PHE A 102 6.65 14.93 11.05
N GLY A 103 5.59 15.28 11.79
CA GLY A 103 4.92 16.56 11.68
C GLY A 103 4.03 16.68 10.43
N PRO A 104 3.20 17.74 10.36
CA PRO A 104 2.33 17.94 9.20
C PRO A 104 3.10 18.47 7.99
N ASN A 105 2.57 18.23 6.76
CA ASN A 105 3.03 18.85 5.51
C ASN A 105 4.53 18.61 5.21
N ARG A 106 5.01 17.40 5.40
CA ARG A 106 6.42 17.02 5.28
C ARG A 106 6.80 16.50 3.90
N PHE A 107 5.92 15.72 3.27
CA PHE A 107 6.22 14.98 2.05
C PHE A 107 5.44 15.51 0.84
N ASP A 108 6.08 15.47 -0.35
CA ASP A 108 5.43 15.82 -1.62
C ASP A 108 4.49 14.70 -2.07
N ILE A 109 4.86 13.45 -1.77
CA ILE A 109 4.09 12.27 -2.16
C ILE A 109 4.06 11.28 -0.98
N VAL A 110 2.91 10.62 -0.79
CA VAL A 110 2.75 9.48 0.11
C VAL A 110 2.27 8.28 -0.72
N VAL A 111 2.96 7.15 -0.56
CA VAL A 111 2.62 5.89 -1.22
C VAL A 111 2.36 4.83 -0.16
N SER A 112 1.30 4.04 -0.33
CA SER A 112 1.00 2.89 0.53
C SER A 112 0.37 1.79 -0.31
N SER A 113 0.89 0.57 -0.22
CA SER A 113 0.39 -0.57 -0.99
C SER A 113 0.19 -1.77 -0.07
N GLU A 114 -1.06 -2.26 0.00
CA GLU A 114 -1.45 -3.42 0.83
C GLU A 114 -0.97 -3.29 2.29
N CYS A 115 -1.23 -2.14 2.90
CA CYS A 115 -0.81 -1.83 4.26
C CYS A 115 -1.98 -1.48 5.18
N ILE A 116 -2.90 -0.61 4.73
CA ILE A 116 -3.94 -0.05 5.59
C ILE A 116 -4.90 -1.10 6.14
N GLU A 117 -5.17 -2.17 5.41
CA GLU A 117 -6.01 -3.29 5.82
C GLU A 117 -5.45 -4.05 7.04
N HIS A 118 -4.14 -3.97 7.24
CA HIS A 118 -3.45 -4.58 8.37
C HIS A 118 -3.42 -3.69 9.62
N THR A 119 -3.96 -2.48 9.52
CA THR A 119 -4.12 -1.57 10.66
C THR A 119 -5.46 -1.81 11.37
N PRO A 120 -5.57 -1.54 12.68
CA PRO A 120 -6.85 -1.60 13.39
C PRO A 120 -7.86 -0.55 12.90
N ASP A 121 -7.39 0.55 12.29
CA ASP A 121 -8.21 1.63 11.74
C ASP A 121 -7.65 2.13 10.40
N PRO A 122 -8.07 1.54 9.26
CA PRO A 122 -7.66 1.97 7.93
C PRO A 122 -8.00 3.43 7.60
N ILE A 123 -9.11 3.93 8.15
CA ILE A 123 -9.55 5.31 7.93
C ILE A 123 -8.59 6.29 8.60
N GLU A 124 -8.20 5.99 9.84
CA GLU A 124 -7.22 6.81 10.56
C GLU A 124 -5.85 6.71 9.90
N ALA A 125 -5.42 5.54 9.43
CA ALA A 125 -4.18 5.40 8.66
C ALA A 125 -4.15 6.34 7.44
N ILE A 126 -5.24 6.39 6.65
CA ILE A 126 -5.35 7.32 5.52
C ILE A 126 -5.29 8.78 5.99
N ARG A 127 -5.95 9.14 7.11
CA ARG A 127 -5.90 10.50 7.66
C ARG A 127 -4.49 10.90 8.10
N GLN A 128 -3.75 10.00 8.72
CA GLN A 128 -2.36 10.20 9.11
C GLN A 128 -1.46 10.42 7.89
N MET A 129 -1.62 9.63 6.83
CA MET A 129 -0.93 9.80 5.55
C MET A 129 -1.22 11.18 4.94
N VAL A 130 -2.48 11.61 4.91
CA VAL A 130 -2.86 12.94 4.39
C VAL A 130 -2.33 14.07 5.29
N ALA A 131 -2.25 13.86 6.60
CA ALA A 131 -1.74 14.88 7.51
C ALA A 131 -0.27 15.24 7.25
N VAL A 132 0.57 14.24 6.92
CA VAL A 132 2.00 14.45 6.61
C VAL A 132 2.26 14.91 5.17
N LEU A 133 1.26 14.85 4.30
CA LEU A 133 1.33 15.28 2.92
C LEU A 133 1.25 16.80 2.82
N LYS A 134 2.13 17.43 2.02
CA LYS A 134 2.10 18.88 1.73
C LYS A 134 0.82 19.26 0.99
N PRO A 135 0.34 20.52 1.11
CA PRO A 135 -0.66 21.06 0.18
C PRO A 135 -0.19 20.90 -1.27
N GLY A 136 -1.07 20.51 -2.18
CA GLY A 136 -0.73 20.17 -3.57
C GLY A 136 -0.08 18.81 -3.78
N GLY A 137 0.34 18.13 -2.70
CA GLY A 137 1.00 16.83 -2.76
C GLY A 137 0.07 15.68 -3.15
N TYR A 138 0.63 14.53 -3.51
CA TYR A 138 -0.11 13.38 -4.02
C TYR A 138 -0.10 12.20 -3.04
N ILE A 139 -1.23 11.52 -2.91
CA ILE A 139 -1.34 10.23 -2.22
C ILE A 139 -1.71 9.16 -3.24
N ALA A 140 -0.91 8.09 -3.30
CA ALA A 140 -1.19 6.90 -4.12
C ALA A 140 -1.26 5.68 -3.19
N LEU A 141 -2.40 4.99 -3.18
CA LEU A 141 -2.60 3.83 -2.32
C LEU A 141 -3.28 2.66 -3.03
N SER A 142 -2.98 1.44 -2.59
CA SER A 142 -3.74 0.24 -2.90
C SER A 142 -4.14 -0.50 -1.64
N THR A 143 -5.26 -1.24 -1.73
CA THR A 143 -5.77 -2.11 -0.67
C THR A 143 -6.75 -3.13 -1.25
N PRO A 144 -6.95 -4.29 -0.61
CA PRO A 144 -7.96 -5.25 -1.04
C PRO A 144 -9.37 -4.67 -0.99
N ASN A 145 -10.17 -5.05 -1.99
CA ASN A 145 -11.56 -4.63 -2.10
C ASN A 145 -12.45 -5.46 -1.16
N TYR A 146 -13.26 -4.79 -0.35
CA TYR A 146 -14.22 -5.39 0.58
C TYR A 146 -15.15 -6.43 -0.07
N LEU A 147 -15.44 -6.29 -1.36
CA LEU A 147 -16.25 -7.26 -2.10
C LEU A 147 -15.68 -8.68 -2.01
N TRP A 148 -14.36 -8.83 -1.93
CA TRP A 148 -13.65 -10.11 -1.86
C TRP A 148 -13.47 -10.63 -0.43
N TYR A 149 -13.84 -9.85 0.59
CA TYR A 149 -13.68 -10.24 1.99
C TYR A 149 -14.31 -11.60 2.32
N PRO A 150 -15.56 -11.92 1.88
CA PRO A 150 -16.16 -13.25 2.15
C PRO A 150 -15.35 -14.41 1.55
N VAL A 151 -14.81 -14.22 0.34
CA VAL A 151 -14.00 -15.24 -0.36
C VAL A 151 -12.67 -15.46 0.38
N VAL A 152 -12.02 -14.38 0.78
CA VAL A 152 -10.75 -14.43 1.53
C VAL A 152 -10.95 -15.05 2.90
N ARG A 153 -12.04 -14.72 3.61
CA ARG A 153 -12.41 -15.35 4.89
C ARG A 153 -12.68 -16.84 4.75
N ALA A 154 -13.40 -17.26 3.71
CA ALA A 154 -13.63 -18.68 3.42
C ALA A 154 -12.30 -19.41 3.19
N ALA A 155 -11.38 -18.86 2.40
CA ALA A 155 -10.06 -19.43 2.17
C ALA A 155 -9.23 -19.56 3.46
N THR A 156 -9.32 -18.59 4.37
CA THR A 156 -8.65 -18.65 5.69
C THR A 156 -9.24 -19.75 6.57
N VAL A 157 -10.59 -19.85 6.66
CA VAL A 157 -11.27 -20.90 7.43
C VAL A 157 -10.93 -22.30 6.90
N LEU A 158 -10.83 -22.45 5.58
CA LEU A 158 -10.44 -23.69 4.92
C LEU A 158 -8.93 -23.98 4.97
N LYS A 159 -8.15 -23.12 5.66
CA LYS A 159 -6.68 -23.23 5.76
C LYS A 159 -5.96 -23.26 4.41
N LEU A 160 -6.56 -22.68 3.38
CA LEU A 160 -5.95 -22.53 2.05
C LEU A 160 -4.96 -21.35 1.99
N ARG A 161 -4.94 -20.53 3.06
CA ARG A 161 -4.09 -19.32 3.15
C ARG A 161 -3.59 -19.20 4.60
N PRO A 162 -2.26 -19.10 4.79
CA PRO A 162 -1.64 -19.00 6.12
C PRO A 162 -1.59 -17.54 6.59
N PHE A 163 -2.73 -16.90 6.82
CA PHE A 163 -2.73 -15.54 7.36
C PHE A 163 -3.49 -15.48 8.68
N ASP A 164 -2.87 -14.84 9.69
CA ASP A 164 -3.45 -14.58 11.01
C ASP A 164 -3.12 -13.12 11.38
N GLY A 165 -4.11 -12.23 11.31
CA GLY A 165 -3.91 -10.80 11.59
C GLY A 165 -5.15 -9.96 11.28
N PHE A 166 -5.01 -8.64 11.31
CA PHE A 166 -6.07 -7.72 10.89
C PHE A 166 -6.23 -7.75 9.36
N GLU A 167 -7.46 -7.86 8.91
CA GLU A 167 -7.88 -7.78 7.51
C GLU A 167 -9.10 -6.87 7.38
N ASN A 168 -8.87 -5.58 7.53
CA ASN A 168 -9.90 -4.55 7.45
C ASN A 168 -10.03 -4.04 6.02
N PHE A 169 -10.62 -4.82 5.13
CA PHE A 169 -10.78 -4.49 3.73
C PHE A 169 -11.64 -3.23 3.54
N SER A 170 -11.29 -2.45 2.53
CA SER A 170 -11.96 -1.19 2.21
C SER A 170 -12.75 -1.27 0.90
N SER A 171 -13.67 -0.32 0.70
CA SER A 171 -14.37 -0.14 -0.58
C SER A 171 -13.92 1.16 -1.25
N PHE A 172 -14.09 1.27 -2.59
CA PHE A 172 -13.87 2.52 -3.30
C PHE A 172 -14.63 3.69 -2.69
N HIS A 173 -15.88 3.45 -2.26
CA HIS A 173 -16.71 4.47 -1.63
C HIS A 173 -16.10 4.97 -0.32
N LEU A 174 -15.65 4.06 0.55
CA LEU A 174 -15.07 4.40 1.84
C LEU A 174 -13.77 5.20 1.67
N ILE A 175 -12.86 4.74 0.80
CA ILE A 175 -11.59 5.43 0.53
C ILE A 175 -11.85 6.82 -0.03
N ARG A 176 -12.72 6.94 -1.05
CA ARG A 176 -13.08 8.21 -1.66
C ARG A 176 -13.64 9.20 -0.63
N ARG A 177 -14.60 8.75 0.20
CA ARG A 177 -15.20 9.57 1.26
C ARG A 177 -14.16 10.02 2.27
N THR A 178 -13.26 9.14 2.69
CA THR A 178 -12.18 9.46 3.64
C THR A 178 -11.24 10.52 3.07
N LEU A 179 -10.80 10.35 1.83
CA LEU A 179 -9.93 11.30 1.15
C LEU A 179 -10.62 12.67 0.97
N GLN A 180 -11.87 12.69 0.52
CA GLN A 180 -12.64 13.93 0.34
C GLN A 180 -12.85 14.68 1.67
N THR A 181 -13.17 13.96 2.75
CA THR A 181 -13.29 14.55 4.09
C THR A 181 -11.97 15.15 4.58
N ALA A 182 -10.84 14.58 4.17
CA ALA A 182 -9.50 15.09 4.44
C ALA A 182 -9.03 16.15 3.41
N ARG A 183 -9.93 16.71 2.58
CA ARG A 183 -9.64 17.72 1.54
C ARG A 183 -8.68 17.23 0.46
N VAL A 184 -8.75 15.94 0.12
CA VAL A 184 -8.02 15.36 -1.00
C VAL A 184 -8.98 15.12 -2.16
N LYS A 185 -8.67 15.70 -3.32
CA LYS A 185 -9.39 15.44 -4.57
C LYS A 185 -8.91 14.12 -5.15
N VAL A 186 -9.80 13.17 -5.34
CA VAL A 186 -9.51 11.92 -6.04
C VAL A 186 -9.34 12.23 -7.53
N LEU A 187 -8.19 11.91 -8.09
CA LEU A 187 -7.84 12.17 -9.49
C LEU A 187 -8.03 10.94 -10.37
N ARG A 188 -7.64 9.76 -9.87
CA ARG A 188 -7.72 8.49 -10.61
C ARG A 188 -8.11 7.36 -9.66
N GLU A 189 -8.87 6.42 -10.19
CA GLU A 189 -9.20 5.15 -9.55
C GLU A 189 -9.02 4.03 -10.56
N SER A 190 -8.43 2.93 -10.12
CA SER A 190 -8.27 1.72 -10.92
C SER A 190 -8.53 0.50 -10.05
N GLY A 191 -9.05 -0.56 -10.65
CA GLY A 191 -9.05 -1.89 -10.07
C GLY A 191 -7.90 -2.71 -10.64
N LEU A 192 -7.46 -3.71 -9.91
CA LEU A 192 -6.53 -4.74 -10.36
C LEU A 192 -7.09 -6.12 -10.06
N HIS A 193 -6.75 -7.07 -10.93
CA HIS A 193 -7.11 -8.47 -10.81
C HIS A 193 -8.63 -8.71 -10.84
N LEU A 194 -9.22 -8.66 -12.04
CA LEU A 194 -10.60 -9.11 -12.23
C LEU A 194 -10.73 -10.61 -11.92
N PHE A 195 -9.66 -11.37 -12.12
CA PHE A 195 -9.53 -12.79 -11.73
C PHE A 195 -8.44 -12.95 -10.67
N PRO A 196 -8.55 -13.97 -9.79
CA PRO A 196 -7.51 -14.28 -8.82
C PRO A 196 -6.15 -14.45 -9.49
N PHE A 197 -5.15 -13.69 -9.05
CA PHE A 197 -3.79 -13.67 -9.60
C PHE A 197 -2.99 -14.95 -9.34
N GLN A 198 -3.52 -15.86 -8.54
CA GLN A 198 -3.01 -17.22 -8.33
C GLN A 198 -3.27 -18.11 -9.54
N LEU A 199 -4.17 -17.74 -10.44
CA LEU A 199 -4.46 -18.49 -11.64
C LEU A 199 -3.41 -18.19 -12.73
N PRO A 200 -2.99 -19.19 -13.53
CA PRO A 200 -1.89 -19.04 -14.50
C PRO A 200 -2.27 -18.24 -15.77
N PHE A 201 -3.35 -17.46 -15.73
CA PHE A 201 -3.86 -16.69 -16.87
C PHE A 201 -3.45 -15.21 -16.81
N HIS A 202 -2.19 -14.91 -16.47
CA HIS A 202 -1.71 -13.56 -16.21
C HIS A 202 -1.91 -12.60 -17.39
N SER A 203 -1.72 -13.06 -18.64
CA SER A 203 -1.91 -12.22 -19.82
C SER A 203 -3.38 -11.81 -20.02
N ILE A 204 -4.32 -12.72 -19.76
CA ILE A 204 -5.76 -12.43 -19.83
C ILE A 204 -6.16 -11.51 -18.68
N SER A 205 -5.69 -11.80 -17.45
CA SER A 205 -5.92 -10.95 -16.29
C SER A 205 -5.44 -9.53 -16.56
N ARG A 206 -4.20 -9.38 -17.07
CA ARG A 206 -3.65 -8.07 -17.43
C ARG A 206 -4.50 -7.34 -18.47
N TRP A 207 -4.89 -8.02 -19.53
CA TRP A 207 -5.76 -7.44 -20.56
C TRP A 207 -7.09 -6.96 -19.98
N CYS A 208 -7.72 -7.75 -19.11
CA CYS A 208 -8.95 -7.38 -18.42
C CYS A 208 -8.74 -6.14 -17.54
N ASP A 209 -7.66 -6.11 -16.76
CA ASP A 209 -7.32 -4.98 -15.89
C ASP A 209 -7.11 -3.69 -16.70
N ASP A 210 -6.46 -3.79 -17.86
CA ASP A 210 -6.14 -2.62 -18.68
C ASP A 210 -7.35 -2.11 -19.48
N HIS A 211 -8.31 -2.97 -19.84
CA HIS A 211 -9.44 -2.62 -20.73
C HIS A 211 -10.81 -2.59 -20.06
N LEU A 212 -11.00 -3.29 -18.94
CA LEU A 212 -12.31 -3.43 -18.29
C LEU A 212 -12.45 -2.59 -17.01
N GLN A 213 -11.85 -1.39 -16.98
CA GLN A 213 -11.90 -0.51 -15.79
C GLN A 213 -13.31 -0.03 -15.42
N LEU A 214 -14.31 -0.17 -16.31
CA LEU A 214 -15.71 0.03 -15.93
C LEU A 214 -16.17 -1.00 -14.87
N ALA A 215 -15.56 -2.20 -14.88
CA ALA A 215 -15.81 -3.25 -13.89
C ALA A 215 -14.88 -3.19 -12.68
N ARG A 216 -14.11 -2.11 -12.48
CA ARG A 216 -13.11 -1.99 -11.38
C ARG A 216 -13.67 -2.29 -9.99
N ALA A 217 -14.96 -2.01 -9.78
CA ALA A 217 -15.62 -2.30 -8.50
C ALA A 217 -15.68 -3.81 -8.17
N LEU A 218 -15.53 -4.68 -9.18
CA LEU A 218 -15.50 -6.13 -9.02
C LEU A 218 -14.08 -6.68 -8.88
N MET A 219 -13.05 -5.87 -9.11
CA MET A 219 -11.65 -6.29 -9.05
C MET A 219 -11.17 -6.44 -7.61
N ILE A 220 -10.16 -7.28 -7.43
CA ILE A 220 -9.66 -7.71 -6.11
C ILE A 220 -8.99 -6.55 -5.37
N ASN A 221 -8.14 -5.76 -6.04
CA ASN A 221 -7.46 -4.64 -5.43
C ASN A 221 -8.01 -3.31 -5.93
N ILE A 222 -8.09 -2.36 -5.02
CA ILE A 222 -8.42 -0.95 -5.26
C ILE A 222 -7.12 -0.18 -5.38
N CYS A 223 -6.97 0.67 -6.40
CA CYS A 223 -5.89 1.63 -6.53
C CYS A 223 -6.46 3.04 -6.65
N VAL A 224 -5.96 3.99 -5.88
CA VAL A 224 -6.45 5.37 -5.86
C VAL A 224 -5.28 6.35 -5.88
N LEU A 225 -5.39 7.40 -6.72
CA LEU A 225 -4.56 8.59 -6.69
C LEU A 225 -5.40 9.79 -6.26
N GLY A 226 -4.93 10.51 -5.25
CA GLY A 226 -5.52 11.76 -4.79
C GLY A 226 -4.50 12.89 -4.73
N GLN A 227 -4.99 14.12 -4.73
CA GLN A 227 -4.18 15.33 -4.54
C GLN A 227 -4.77 16.17 -3.40
N LYS A 228 -3.94 16.54 -2.43
CA LYS A 228 -4.33 17.38 -1.30
C LYS A 228 -4.51 18.82 -1.76
N GLY A 229 -5.65 19.43 -1.36
CA GLY A 229 -5.92 20.85 -1.60
C GLY A 229 -5.05 21.79 -0.76
#